data_f990309aaa6d6f34d40fcdd5091796ab
#
_entry.id   f990309aaa6d6f34d40fcdd5091796ab
#
_cell.length_a   1.000
_cell.length_b   1.000
_cell.length_c   1.000
_cell.angle_alpha   90.00
_cell.angle_beta   90.00
_cell.angle_gamma   90.00
#
_symmetry.space_group_name_H-M   'P 1'
#
loop_
_entity.id
_entity.type
_entity.pdbx_description
1 polymer ?
#
loop_
_entity_poly.entity_id
_entity_poly.type
_entity_poly.pdbx_seq_one_letter_code
_entity_poly.pdbx_strand_id
1 'polypeptide(L)'
;TFSVEASTMGLGNLIGPVNVSYYDEETLPYVLNRVLYQYGYTYHYSGSMDSGFYLKSIDRAGITDGYHVPDAIVSHLEDVNDIPDPDTCSADWLGEGTLTGGSGWMYSVNGTYMSSGMNTYFPADGDVIRVRFTLYYGADIGEAMQGRETWGDW
;
A
#
# COMPACT_ATOMS: atom_id res chain seq x y z
N THR A 1 3.98 4.50 15.10
CA THR A 1 2.63 4.15 14.63
C THR A 1 2.69 3.38 13.32
N PHE A 2 1.62 2.66 13.02
CA PHE A 2 1.51 1.85 11.82
C PHE A 2 0.12 2.06 11.20
N SER A 3 0.07 2.28 9.89
CA SER A 3 -1.20 2.39 9.17
C SER A 3 -1.16 1.62 7.85
N VAL A 4 -2.34 1.20 7.40
CA VAL A 4 -2.58 0.64 6.08
C VAL A 4 -3.66 1.47 5.43
N GLU A 5 -3.33 2.11 4.31
CA GLU A 5 -4.13 3.19 3.75
C GLU A 5 -4.50 2.91 2.29
N ALA A 6 -5.76 3.13 1.96
CA ALA A 6 -6.29 2.99 0.61
C ALA A 6 -7.12 4.23 0.21
N SER A 7 -6.64 5.42 0.54
CA SER A 7 -7.33 6.68 0.26
C SER A 7 -7.46 6.95 -1.24
N THR A 8 -6.53 6.45 -2.05
CA THR A 8 -6.61 6.53 -3.51
C THR A 8 -7.79 5.76 -4.10
N MET A 9 -8.31 4.81 -3.33
CA MET A 9 -9.53 4.05 -3.66
C MET A 9 -10.78 4.62 -3.00
N GLY A 10 -10.66 5.75 -2.29
CA GLY A 10 -11.76 6.31 -1.51
C GLY A 10 -12.13 5.48 -0.28
N LEU A 11 -11.29 4.55 0.13
CA LEU A 11 -11.56 3.64 1.25
C LEU A 11 -10.98 4.12 2.58
N GLY A 12 -10.16 5.18 2.54
CA GLY A 12 -9.51 5.70 3.74
C GLY A 12 -8.49 4.72 4.32
N ASN A 13 -8.35 4.75 5.63
CA ASN A 13 -7.45 3.85 6.32
C ASN A 13 -8.13 2.50 6.58
N LEU A 14 -7.54 1.43 6.07
CA LEU A 14 -7.98 0.08 6.40
C LEU A 14 -7.58 -0.28 7.82
N ILE A 15 -6.41 0.19 8.25
CA ILE A 15 -5.91 0.04 9.62
C ILE A 15 -5.28 1.38 10.05
N GLY A 16 -5.59 1.78 11.26
CA GLY A 16 -4.91 2.80 12.02
C GLY A 16 -5.03 4.25 11.58
N PRO A 17 -4.08 5.09 12.00
CA PRO A 17 -2.80 4.74 12.67
C PRO A 17 -2.99 4.06 14.03
N VAL A 18 -2.20 3.02 14.29
CA VAL A 18 -2.19 2.32 15.56
C VAL A 18 -0.78 2.32 16.16
N ASN A 19 -0.69 2.30 17.48
CA ASN A 19 0.58 2.15 18.16
C ASN A 19 1.02 0.69 18.10
N VAL A 20 2.26 0.45 17.71
CA VAL A 20 2.85 -0.87 17.58
C VAL A 20 4.18 -0.89 18.31
N SER A 21 4.39 -1.91 19.14
CA SER A 21 5.69 -2.19 19.73
C SER A 21 6.50 -3.06 18.77
N TYR A 22 7.78 -2.75 18.64
CA TYR A 22 8.69 -3.53 17.79
C TYR A 22 9.66 -4.33 18.65
N TYR A 23 9.94 -5.55 18.21
CA TYR A 23 10.90 -6.42 18.86
C TYR A 23 12.28 -6.24 18.21
N ASP A 24 13.33 -6.48 18.99
CA ASP A 24 14.69 -6.47 18.46
C ASP A 24 14.82 -7.47 17.31
N GLU A 25 15.54 -7.06 16.26
CA GLU A 25 15.76 -7.87 15.06
C GLU A 25 14.49 -8.23 14.27
N GLU A 26 13.37 -7.59 14.56
CA GLU A 26 12.14 -7.78 13.79
C GLU A 26 12.15 -6.88 12.55
N THR A 27 12.10 -7.48 11.36
CA THR A 27 11.96 -6.74 10.10
C THR A 27 10.50 -6.43 9.79
N LEU A 28 10.28 -5.49 8.90
CA LEU A 28 8.94 -4.98 8.60
C LEU A 28 7.92 -6.03 8.14
N PRO A 29 8.28 -7.06 7.33
CA PRO A 29 7.31 -8.11 6.98
C PRO A 29 6.68 -8.82 8.18
N TYR A 30 7.46 -9.06 9.23
CA TYR A 30 6.93 -9.69 10.45
C TYR A 30 5.99 -8.77 11.21
N VAL A 31 6.28 -7.47 11.25
CA VAL A 31 5.37 -6.46 11.83
C VAL A 31 4.08 -6.40 11.03
N LEU A 32 4.19 -6.32 9.71
CA LEU A 32 3.04 -6.30 8.81
C LEU A 32 2.17 -7.54 9.01
N ASN A 33 2.79 -8.72 9.11
CA ASN A 33 2.08 -9.97 9.32
C ASN A 33 1.22 -9.93 10.59
N ARG A 34 1.81 -9.58 11.73
CA ARG A 34 1.04 -9.59 12.99
C ARG A 34 0.00 -8.48 13.06
N VAL A 35 0.25 -7.32 12.46
CA VAL A 35 -0.74 -6.22 12.41
C VAL A 35 -1.91 -6.61 11.51
N LEU A 36 -1.66 -7.14 10.33
CA LEU A 36 -2.73 -7.57 9.42
C LEU A 36 -3.61 -8.64 10.06
N TYR A 37 -3.00 -9.66 10.67
CA TYR A 37 -3.75 -10.70 11.37
C TYR A 37 -4.58 -10.16 12.53
N GLN A 38 -4.03 -9.24 13.29
CA GLN A 38 -4.75 -8.63 14.43
C GLN A 38 -6.05 -7.94 13.99
N TYR A 39 -6.04 -7.35 12.79
CA TYR A 39 -7.19 -6.60 12.27
C TYR A 39 -8.04 -7.41 11.27
N GLY A 40 -7.80 -8.71 11.17
CA GLY A 40 -8.66 -9.62 10.39
C GLY A 40 -8.35 -9.68 8.90
N TYR A 41 -7.12 -9.32 8.50
CA TYR A 41 -6.67 -9.42 7.12
C TYR A 41 -5.74 -10.60 6.92
N THR A 42 -5.80 -11.20 5.74
CA THR A 42 -4.75 -12.05 5.20
C THR A 42 -4.06 -11.31 4.06
N TYR A 43 -3.02 -11.89 3.47
CA TYR A 43 -2.27 -11.22 2.41
C TYR A 43 -1.49 -12.22 1.57
N HIS A 44 -1.10 -11.77 0.37
CA HIS A 44 -0.22 -12.52 -0.52
C HIS A 44 1.07 -11.72 -0.76
N TYR A 45 2.18 -12.41 -0.90
CA TYR A 45 3.47 -11.81 -1.18
C TYR A 45 4.31 -12.73 -2.09
N SER A 46 5.28 -12.14 -2.77
CA SER A 46 6.32 -12.89 -3.48
C SER A 46 7.65 -12.79 -2.72
N GLY A 47 8.59 -13.66 -3.05
CA GLY A 47 9.82 -13.81 -2.29
C GLY A 47 9.59 -14.57 -0.99
N SER A 48 10.35 -14.23 0.04
CA SER A 48 10.18 -14.78 1.39
C SER A 48 10.12 -13.64 2.42
N MET A 49 9.78 -13.97 3.66
CA MET A 49 9.77 -12.97 4.74
C MET A 49 11.13 -12.32 4.94
N ASP A 50 12.22 -13.02 4.63
CA ASP A 50 13.58 -12.57 4.90
C ASP A 50 14.34 -12.11 3.65
N SER A 51 13.82 -12.39 2.45
CA SER A 51 14.51 -12.06 1.20
C SER A 51 13.54 -11.78 0.07
N GLY A 52 13.72 -10.64 -0.59
CA GLY A 52 12.92 -10.27 -1.74
C GLY A 52 11.42 -10.13 -1.45
N PHE A 53 11.07 -9.78 -0.22
CA PHE A 53 9.67 -9.63 0.17
C PHE A 53 9.00 -8.53 -0.65
N TYR A 54 7.89 -8.89 -1.32
CA TYR A 54 7.06 -7.95 -2.06
C TYR A 54 5.59 -8.22 -1.75
N LEU A 55 4.92 -7.25 -1.13
CA LEU A 55 3.49 -7.34 -0.80
C LEU A 55 2.66 -7.22 -2.08
N LYS A 56 1.98 -8.30 -2.45
CA LYS A 56 1.18 -8.34 -3.66
C LYS A 56 -0.26 -7.91 -3.43
N SER A 57 -0.88 -8.39 -2.37
CA SER A 57 -2.26 -8.04 -2.04
C SER A 57 -2.54 -8.15 -0.56
N ILE A 58 -3.51 -7.38 -0.11
CA ILE A 58 -4.13 -7.52 1.21
C ILE A 58 -5.55 -8.00 0.98
N ASP A 59 -5.96 -9.02 1.70
CA ASP A 59 -7.16 -9.78 1.39
C ASP A 59 -8.11 -9.81 2.58
N ARG A 60 -9.36 -9.50 2.30
CA ARG A 60 -10.51 -9.69 3.20
C ARG A 60 -11.79 -9.57 2.39
N ALA A 61 -12.78 -10.40 2.66
CA ALA A 61 -14.09 -10.29 2.00
C ALA A 61 -14.67 -8.87 2.16
N GLY A 62 -15.02 -8.26 1.05
CA GLY A 62 -15.56 -6.90 1.03
C GLY A 62 -14.53 -5.78 1.13
N ILE A 63 -13.23 -6.06 1.03
CA ILE A 63 -12.18 -5.04 1.24
C ILE A 63 -12.33 -3.83 0.29
N THR A 64 -12.83 -4.02 -0.91
CA THR A 64 -13.02 -2.95 -1.90
C THR A 64 -14.46 -2.41 -1.96
N ASP A 65 -15.35 -2.86 -1.09
CA ASP A 65 -16.76 -2.41 -1.10
C ASP A 65 -16.84 -0.89 -0.94
N GLY A 66 -17.61 -0.26 -1.85
CA GLY A 66 -17.81 1.19 -1.82
C GLY A 66 -16.64 2.00 -2.33
N TYR A 67 -15.65 1.38 -3.00
CA TYR A 67 -14.52 2.14 -3.53
C TYR A 67 -14.97 3.22 -4.49
N HIS A 68 -14.27 4.34 -4.46
CA HIS A 68 -14.44 5.45 -5.38
C HIS A 68 -13.10 6.15 -5.58
N VAL A 69 -12.57 6.09 -6.80
CA VAL A 69 -11.33 6.78 -7.12
C VAL A 69 -11.62 8.27 -7.28
N PRO A 70 -10.90 9.17 -6.57
CA PRO A 70 -11.06 10.60 -6.74
C PRO A 70 -10.97 11.04 -8.22
N ASP A 71 -11.83 11.96 -8.64
CA ASP A 71 -11.90 12.40 -10.04
C ASP A 71 -10.56 12.97 -10.54
N ALA A 72 -9.82 13.65 -9.68
CA ALA A 72 -8.49 14.18 -10.03
C ALA A 72 -7.51 13.05 -10.37
N ILE A 73 -7.55 11.93 -9.64
CA ILE A 73 -6.71 10.78 -9.95
C ILE A 73 -7.14 10.13 -11.26
N VAL A 74 -8.45 9.97 -11.48
CA VAL A 74 -8.98 9.41 -12.73
C VAL A 74 -8.50 10.23 -13.92
N SER A 75 -8.55 11.56 -13.82
CA SER A 75 -8.10 12.46 -14.88
C SER A 75 -6.61 12.25 -15.21
N HIS A 76 -5.76 12.13 -14.20
CA HIS A 76 -4.34 11.83 -14.41
C HIS A 76 -4.12 10.44 -15.02
N LEU A 77 -4.89 9.44 -14.58
CA LEU A 77 -4.80 8.08 -15.14
C LEU A 77 -5.19 8.05 -16.62
N GLU A 78 -6.19 8.82 -17.00
CA GLU A 78 -6.57 8.97 -18.42
C GLU A 78 -5.43 9.60 -19.23
N ASP A 79 -4.76 10.62 -18.71
CA ASP A 79 -3.66 11.30 -19.38
C ASP A 79 -2.45 10.39 -19.62
N VAL A 80 -2.20 9.43 -18.74
CA VAL A 80 -1.10 8.45 -18.90
C VAL A 80 -1.56 7.16 -19.56
N ASN A 81 -2.81 7.10 -20.00
CA ASN A 81 -3.41 5.94 -20.66
C ASN A 81 -3.37 4.66 -19.79
N ASP A 82 -3.56 4.81 -18.48
CA ASP A 82 -3.74 3.71 -17.54
C ASP A 82 -5.13 3.83 -16.90
N ILE A 83 -6.16 3.67 -17.73
CA ILE A 83 -7.55 3.91 -17.37
C ILE A 83 -8.03 2.82 -16.42
N PRO A 84 -8.72 3.20 -15.32
CA PRO A 84 -9.24 2.20 -14.39
C PRO A 84 -10.17 1.20 -15.07
N ASP A 85 -9.88 -0.09 -14.86
CA ASP A 85 -10.71 -1.18 -15.36
C ASP A 85 -11.41 -1.86 -14.18
N PRO A 86 -12.72 -1.64 -13.99
CA PRO A 86 -13.48 -2.25 -12.90
C PRO A 86 -13.45 -3.77 -12.90
N ASP A 87 -13.25 -4.41 -14.05
CA ASP A 87 -13.20 -5.87 -14.16
C ASP A 87 -11.97 -6.46 -13.45
N THR A 88 -10.96 -5.65 -13.18
CA THR A 88 -9.76 -6.07 -12.44
C THR A 88 -9.85 -5.82 -10.93
N CYS A 89 -10.95 -5.25 -10.45
CA CYS A 89 -11.16 -4.96 -9.04
C CYS A 89 -11.94 -6.11 -8.38
N SER A 90 -11.27 -6.85 -7.50
CA SER A 90 -11.91 -7.92 -6.73
C SER A 90 -12.59 -7.34 -5.48
N ALA A 91 -13.71 -7.94 -5.07
CA ALA A 91 -14.33 -7.63 -3.78
C ALA A 91 -13.52 -8.19 -2.59
N ASP A 92 -12.59 -9.12 -2.82
CA ASP A 92 -11.96 -9.91 -1.78
C ASP A 92 -10.47 -9.62 -1.58
N TRP A 93 -9.86 -8.85 -2.45
CA TRP A 93 -8.46 -8.44 -2.31
C TRP A 93 -8.18 -7.09 -2.96
N LEU A 94 -7.16 -6.40 -2.45
CA LEU A 94 -6.67 -5.14 -2.97
C LEU A 94 -5.15 -5.23 -3.13
N GLY A 95 -4.64 -4.98 -4.33
CA GLY A 95 -3.21 -5.12 -4.57
C GLY A 95 -2.79 -4.83 -5.99
N GLU A 96 -1.64 -5.35 -6.35
CA GLU A 96 -1.06 -5.19 -7.68
C GLU A 96 -2.04 -5.67 -8.75
N GLY A 97 -2.28 -4.81 -9.73
CA GLY A 97 -3.22 -5.08 -10.81
C GLY A 97 -4.66 -4.63 -10.56
N THR A 98 -5.00 -4.18 -9.36
CA THR A 98 -6.34 -3.63 -9.08
C THR A 98 -6.55 -2.34 -9.87
N LEU A 99 -7.53 -2.32 -10.74
CA LEU A 99 -7.98 -1.21 -11.60
C LEU A 99 -6.97 -0.77 -12.66
N THR A 100 -5.68 -0.69 -12.36
CA THR A 100 -4.66 -0.10 -13.24
C THR A 100 -3.42 -0.98 -13.32
N GLY A 101 -2.61 -0.76 -14.35
CA GLY A 101 -1.32 -1.45 -14.50
C GLY A 101 -0.25 -0.96 -13.52
N GLY A 102 -0.37 0.29 -13.06
CA GLY A 102 0.59 0.89 -12.12
C GLY A 102 0.22 0.74 -10.64
N SER A 103 -0.78 -0.07 -10.33
CA SER A 103 -1.27 -0.23 -8.96
C SER A 103 -0.42 -1.17 -8.11
N GLY A 104 -0.42 -0.93 -6.80
CA GLY A 104 0.28 -1.77 -5.85
C GLY A 104 0.42 -1.12 -4.48
N TRP A 105 1.11 -1.82 -3.59
CA TRP A 105 1.39 -1.35 -2.24
C TRP A 105 2.80 -0.78 -2.16
N MET A 106 2.92 0.38 -1.52
CA MET A 106 4.19 1.02 -1.21
C MET A 106 4.24 1.31 0.29
N TYR A 107 5.44 1.52 0.83
CA TYR A 107 5.55 1.90 2.23
C TYR A 107 6.51 3.07 2.41
N SER A 108 6.19 3.91 3.39
CA SER A 108 7.04 5.00 3.83
C SER A 108 7.36 4.86 5.31
N VAL A 109 8.51 5.38 5.68
CA VAL A 109 8.97 5.47 7.07
C VAL A 109 9.31 6.92 7.36
N ASN A 110 8.63 7.49 8.34
CA ASN A 110 8.83 8.88 8.75
C ASN A 110 8.75 9.86 7.56
N GLY A 111 7.81 9.62 6.66
CA GLY A 111 7.56 10.47 5.50
C GLY A 111 8.42 10.20 4.27
N THR A 112 9.33 9.23 4.33
CA THR A 112 10.20 8.88 3.20
C THR A 112 9.81 7.51 2.65
N TYR A 113 9.48 7.45 1.35
CA TYR A 113 9.27 6.17 0.67
C TYR A 113 10.60 5.44 0.51
N MET A 114 10.60 4.16 0.86
CA MET A 114 11.80 3.35 0.85
C MET A 114 11.98 2.69 -0.51
N SER A 115 13.20 2.77 -1.06
CA SER A 115 13.55 2.13 -2.33
C SER A 115 13.91 0.65 -2.18
N SER A 116 14.18 0.21 -0.95
CA SER A 116 14.51 -1.17 -0.64
C SER A 116 13.27 -1.94 -0.19
N GLY A 117 13.31 -3.27 -0.29
CA GLY A 117 12.22 -4.12 0.16
C GLY A 117 12.01 -4.08 1.67
N MET A 118 10.80 -4.39 2.11
CA MET A 118 10.45 -4.37 3.54
C MET A 118 11.35 -5.28 4.40
N ASN A 119 11.85 -6.37 3.82
CA ASN A 119 12.70 -7.32 4.54
C ASN A 119 14.07 -6.76 4.95
N THR A 120 14.44 -5.59 4.47
CA THR A 120 15.69 -4.92 4.83
C THR A 120 15.51 -3.87 5.92
N TYR A 121 14.28 -3.56 6.30
CA TYR A 121 13.99 -2.51 7.28
C TYR A 121 13.68 -3.08 8.66
N PHE A 122 14.38 -2.56 9.67
CA PHE A 122 14.15 -2.87 11.09
C PHE A 122 13.42 -1.69 11.74
N PRO A 123 12.11 -1.80 12.00
CA PRO A 123 11.38 -0.71 12.65
C PRO A 123 11.93 -0.39 14.04
N ALA A 124 11.96 0.90 14.34
CA ALA A 124 12.37 1.43 15.63
C ALA A 124 11.21 2.13 16.33
N ASP A 125 11.24 2.16 17.67
CA ASP A 125 10.22 2.87 18.44
C ASP A 125 10.12 4.34 18.00
N GLY A 126 8.89 4.79 17.83
CA GLY A 126 8.61 6.14 17.34
C GLY A 126 8.50 6.27 15.83
N ASP A 127 8.85 5.25 15.06
CA ASP A 127 8.67 5.28 13.61
C ASP A 127 7.20 5.43 13.23
N VAL A 128 6.97 6.27 12.22
CA VAL A 128 5.66 6.40 11.55
C VAL A 128 5.74 5.61 10.26
N ILE A 129 5.15 4.42 10.26
CA ILE A 129 5.16 3.51 9.10
C ILE A 129 3.78 3.57 8.45
N ARG A 130 3.77 3.84 7.15
CA ARG A 130 2.55 3.90 6.36
C ARG A 130 2.68 2.94 5.19
N VAL A 131 1.79 1.96 5.12
CA VAL A 131 1.64 1.06 3.97
C VAL A 131 0.48 1.60 3.15
N ARG A 132 0.77 2.10 1.94
CA ARG A 132 -0.18 2.89 1.16
C ARG A 132 -0.42 2.27 -0.21
N PHE A 133 -1.69 2.21 -0.60
CA PHE A 133 -2.07 1.75 -1.94
C PHE A 133 -1.95 2.87 -2.96
N THR A 134 -1.22 2.61 -4.04
CA THR A 134 -1.09 3.52 -5.18
C THR A 134 -1.78 2.95 -6.41
N LEU A 135 -2.35 3.81 -7.23
CA LEU A 135 -2.90 3.44 -8.54
C LEU A 135 -1.90 3.67 -9.68
N TYR A 136 -0.84 4.46 -9.46
CA TYR A 136 0.14 4.72 -10.52
C TYR A 136 1.54 4.98 -9.97
N TYR A 137 2.25 3.92 -9.60
CA TYR A 137 3.66 3.96 -9.23
C TYR A 137 4.03 5.05 -8.21
N GLY A 138 3.13 5.35 -7.28
CA GLY A 138 3.34 6.33 -6.22
C GLY A 138 2.98 7.77 -6.56
N ALA A 139 2.69 8.11 -7.82
CA ALA A 139 2.40 9.49 -8.23
C ALA A 139 1.20 10.10 -7.49
N ASP A 140 0.21 9.29 -7.13
CA ASP A 140 -1.01 9.67 -6.42
C ASP A 140 -0.85 9.72 -4.89
N ILE A 141 0.27 9.25 -4.38
CA ILE A 141 0.56 9.23 -2.93
C ILE A 141 1.84 10.01 -2.58
N GLY A 142 2.21 10.98 -3.39
CA GLY A 142 3.31 11.88 -3.10
C GLY A 142 4.70 11.36 -3.44
N GLU A 143 4.82 10.24 -4.14
CA GLU A 143 6.09 9.69 -4.58
C GLU A 143 6.15 9.58 -6.12
N ALA A 144 7.21 10.13 -6.71
CA ALA A 144 7.43 10.02 -8.14
C ALA A 144 8.55 9.02 -8.41
N MET A 145 8.19 7.80 -8.77
CA MET A 145 9.16 6.78 -9.16
C MET A 145 9.73 7.05 -10.56
N GLN A 146 11.02 6.77 -10.76
CA GLN A 146 11.66 6.83 -12.07
C GLN A 146 11.60 8.19 -12.76
N GLY A 147 11.67 9.29 -11.98
CA GLY A 147 11.66 10.64 -12.52
C GLY A 147 10.28 11.14 -12.99
N ARG A 148 9.23 10.42 -12.67
CA ARG A 148 7.84 10.85 -12.96
C ARG A 148 7.40 11.96 -12.01
N GLU A 149 6.44 12.77 -12.45
CA GLU A 149 5.86 13.82 -11.60
C GLU A 149 4.87 13.23 -10.61
N THR A 150 4.80 13.81 -9.41
CA THR A 150 3.73 13.52 -8.46
C THR A 150 2.46 14.27 -8.87
N TRP A 151 1.30 13.65 -8.60
CA TRP A 151 -0.01 14.27 -8.87
C TRP A 151 -0.59 14.91 -7.62
N GLY A 152 -0.11 14.52 -6.47
CA GLY A 152 -0.58 14.92 -5.16
C GLY A 152 -0.32 13.85 -4.14
N ASP A 153 -0.90 14.01 -2.97
CA ASP A 153 -0.75 13.07 -1.86
C ASP A 153 -2.13 12.74 -1.29
N TRP A 154 -2.71 11.71 -1.82
CA TRP A 154 -3.99 11.19 -1.34
C TRP A 154 -3.79 10.14 -0.22
#